data_9e1e0b227edb147d2024bf2c5731f668
#
_entry.id   9e1e0b227edb147d2024bf2c5731f668
#
_cell.length_a   1.000
_cell.length_b   1.000
_cell.length_c   1.000
_cell.angle_alpha   90.00
_cell.angle_beta   90.00
_cell.angle_gamma   90.00
#
_symmetry.space_group_name_H-M   'P 1'
#
loop_
_entity.id
_entity.type
_entity.pdbx_description
1 polymer ?
#
loop_
_entity_poly.entity_id
_entity_poly.type
_entity_poly.pdbx_seq_one_letter_code
_entity_poly.pdbx_strand_id
1 'polypeptide(L)'
;MQIPDCKDNSVFIRPNFWYDIQNTEKKYAHIIMIATKPDIIKQAPLYLELKNRWELVVLVHTGQHYDYNLSKWVLAEFGMDVDVNLNIYWDIHKKYSLIVERLWDFLVSIYNDYKKIPVPYVHWDTMTATTADKAAFLNKFAVVHVEAWIRTFTPSKKFYYNLFEKYEKGKFDWEKYYKDLQDFDIYERWSIEPYPEQFDTRAIEWSTWFFAAPVKLYEKTLIFEGFPKEHIKVVWNTVADAIEISKQKMWNSTAFEKFPNMKWKPFIFITIHRRENTQKKERFLVIYNAIKKLIEDWVYVCFLGLYASEFAIDNYGLRKDIEKLKEKYKKNFAYGPALAHHAEVIDMISKAWAVVTDSGSMQEEANIVWVPCVTFRFGSDRTETILAWTNIVAPPINSRLMAEIVKWAISNKKMINKNHLYWENVSKKIVDEVLRMLKKNWKLFKFDDERLELWRFFDWKI
;
A
#
# COMPACT_ATOMS: atom_id res chain seq x y z
N MET A 1 -4.41 25.68 -2.02
CA MET A 1 -4.65 25.97 -3.45
C MET A 1 -5.71 25.02 -3.98
N GLN A 2 -6.73 25.50 -4.66
CA GLN A 2 -7.73 24.59 -5.27
C GLN A 2 -7.12 24.04 -6.54
N ILE A 3 -6.98 22.73 -6.68
CA ILE A 3 -6.68 22.14 -7.98
C ILE A 3 -7.95 22.28 -8.81
N PRO A 4 -7.89 22.90 -9.99
CA PRO A 4 -9.07 23.08 -10.83
C PRO A 4 -9.66 21.72 -11.19
N ASP A 5 -10.98 21.61 -11.11
CA ASP A 5 -11.75 20.48 -11.64
C ASP A 5 -11.78 20.64 -13.18
N CYS A 6 -10.65 20.32 -13.83
CA CYS A 6 -10.50 20.46 -15.27
C CYS A 6 -11.19 19.30 -15.97
N LYS A 7 -12.43 19.50 -16.37
CA LYS A 7 -13.22 18.53 -17.17
C LYS A 7 -12.71 18.36 -18.62
N ASP A 8 -11.71 19.14 -19.04
CA ASP A 8 -11.22 19.19 -20.41
C ASP A 8 -10.07 18.23 -20.74
N ASN A 9 -9.70 17.34 -19.82
CA ASN A 9 -8.56 16.42 -19.97
C ASN A 9 -7.20 17.11 -20.24
N SER A 10 -7.05 18.40 -20.02
CA SER A 10 -5.76 19.08 -20.14
C SER A 10 -4.86 18.77 -18.93
N VAL A 11 -3.56 18.71 -19.16
CA VAL A 11 -2.59 18.60 -18.07
C VAL A 11 -2.56 19.91 -17.30
N PHE A 12 -2.82 19.87 -16.00
CA PHE A 12 -2.65 21.03 -15.14
C PHE A 12 -1.20 21.12 -14.68
N ILE A 13 -0.60 22.28 -14.81
CA ILE A 13 0.71 22.63 -14.29
C ILE A 13 0.52 23.90 -13.46
N ARG A 14 1.03 23.91 -12.22
CA ARG A 14 0.87 25.07 -11.34
C ARG A 14 1.53 26.32 -11.94
N PRO A 15 1.01 27.52 -11.63
CA PRO A 15 1.64 28.77 -12.05
C PRO A 15 3.11 28.85 -11.60
N ASN A 16 3.96 29.44 -12.44
CA ASN A 16 5.40 29.62 -12.23
C ASN A 16 6.22 28.32 -12.13
N PHE A 17 5.65 27.13 -12.35
CA PHE A 17 6.37 25.86 -12.28
C PHE A 17 7.64 25.85 -13.13
N TRP A 18 7.53 26.20 -14.42
CA TRP A 18 8.66 26.19 -15.34
C TRP A 18 9.72 27.24 -15.00
N TYR A 19 9.28 28.40 -14.48
CA TYR A 19 10.18 29.42 -13.97
C TYR A 19 11.01 28.91 -12.79
N ASP A 20 10.37 28.20 -11.83
CA ASP A 20 11.04 27.63 -10.69
C ASP A 20 12.04 26.54 -11.10
N ILE A 21 11.66 25.66 -12.06
CA ILE A 21 12.55 24.64 -12.62
C ILE A 21 13.78 25.26 -13.29
N GLN A 22 13.59 26.33 -14.03
CA GLN A 22 14.65 27.01 -14.76
C GLN A 22 15.67 27.70 -13.83
N ASN A 23 15.17 28.33 -12.76
CA ASN A 23 15.99 29.18 -11.89
C ASN A 23 16.64 28.43 -10.71
N THR A 24 16.51 27.13 -10.62
CA THR A 24 17.21 26.33 -9.60
C THR A 24 18.57 25.84 -10.12
N GLU A 25 19.59 25.85 -9.26
CA GLU A 25 20.90 25.26 -9.54
C GLU A 25 20.93 23.72 -9.41
N LYS A 26 19.85 23.12 -8.91
CA LYS A 26 19.77 21.66 -8.72
C LYS A 26 19.81 20.94 -10.07
N LYS A 27 20.68 19.94 -10.16
CA LYS A 27 20.84 19.09 -11.36
C LYS A 27 19.72 18.08 -11.52
N TYR A 28 19.23 17.52 -10.40
CA TYR A 28 18.23 16.47 -10.38
C TYR A 28 16.86 17.04 -9.97
N ALA A 29 15.81 16.59 -10.67
CA ALA A 29 14.44 16.85 -10.33
C ALA A 29 13.82 15.57 -9.74
N HIS A 30 13.54 15.56 -8.46
CA HIS A 30 12.93 14.42 -7.76
C HIS A 30 11.42 14.44 -7.98
N ILE A 31 10.90 13.48 -8.76
CA ILE A 31 9.50 13.44 -9.18
C ILE A 31 8.74 12.44 -8.30
N ILE A 32 7.95 12.95 -7.37
CA ILE A 32 7.11 12.10 -6.50
C ILE A 32 5.79 11.82 -7.21
N MET A 33 5.54 10.53 -7.49
CA MET A 33 4.35 10.09 -8.22
C MET A 33 3.25 9.64 -7.26
N ILE A 34 2.05 10.21 -7.38
CA ILE A 34 0.90 9.87 -6.54
C ILE A 34 -0.39 9.73 -7.37
N ALA A 35 -1.34 8.95 -6.86
CA ALA A 35 -2.71 8.91 -7.36
C ALA A 35 -3.72 8.36 -6.35
N THR A 36 -3.35 7.35 -5.58
CA THR A 36 -4.24 6.68 -4.62
C THR A 36 -3.99 7.20 -3.20
N LYS A 37 -4.96 7.00 -2.32
CA LYS A 37 -4.79 7.37 -0.90
C LYS A 37 -3.54 6.72 -0.27
N PRO A 38 -3.25 5.41 -0.47
CA PRO A 38 -2.01 4.81 0.00
C PRO A 38 -0.74 5.44 -0.58
N ASP A 39 -0.73 5.80 -1.88
CA ASP A 39 0.42 6.48 -2.49
C ASP A 39 0.70 7.81 -1.79
N ILE A 40 -0.35 8.64 -1.58
CA ILE A 40 -0.22 9.94 -0.92
C ILE A 40 0.37 9.77 0.47
N ILE A 41 -0.19 8.87 1.30
CA ILE A 41 0.24 8.63 2.66
C ILE A 41 1.71 8.21 2.70
N LYS A 42 2.10 7.25 1.87
CA LYS A 42 3.43 6.64 1.91
C LYS A 42 4.51 7.45 1.16
N GLN A 43 4.12 8.28 0.19
CA GLN A 43 5.03 9.19 -0.51
C GLN A 43 5.19 10.55 0.21
N ALA A 44 4.26 10.92 1.08
CA ALA A 44 4.32 12.19 1.81
C ALA A 44 5.62 12.37 2.62
N PRO A 45 6.09 11.39 3.41
CA PRO A 45 7.34 11.54 4.15
C PRO A 45 8.56 11.76 3.25
N LEU A 46 8.60 11.13 2.06
CA LEU A 46 9.67 11.34 1.08
C LEU A 46 9.63 12.75 0.48
N TYR A 47 8.43 13.21 0.10
CA TYR A 47 8.21 14.57 -0.39
C TYR A 47 8.70 15.60 0.62
N LEU A 48 8.31 15.45 1.87
CA LEU A 48 8.70 16.36 2.96
C LEU A 48 10.21 16.30 3.24
N GLU A 49 10.80 15.12 3.27
CA GLU A 49 12.25 14.94 3.51
C GLU A 49 13.09 15.60 2.42
N LEU A 50 12.72 15.40 1.13
CA LEU A 50 13.39 16.06 0.01
C LEU A 50 13.22 17.57 0.04
N LYS A 51 12.05 18.08 0.38
CA LYS A 51 11.80 19.52 0.58
C LYS A 51 12.64 20.09 1.70
N ASN A 52 12.74 19.41 2.84
CA ASN A 52 13.55 19.82 3.99
C ASN A 52 15.05 19.89 3.65
N ARG A 53 15.49 19.14 2.67
CA ARG A 53 16.87 19.19 2.15
C ARG A 53 17.08 20.19 1.02
N TRP A 54 16.07 20.99 0.73
CA TRP A 54 16.11 21.99 -0.35
C TRP A 54 16.40 21.36 -1.72
N GLU A 55 16.00 20.09 -1.93
CA GLU A 55 16.08 19.48 -3.24
C GLU A 55 14.97 20.01 -4.17
N LEU A 56 15.18 19.91 -5.48
CA LEU A 56 14.15 20.20 -6.46
C LEU A 56 13.14 19.04 -6.47
N VAL A 57 11.98 19.27 -5.88
CA VAL A 57 10.91 18.26 -5.73
C VAL A 57 9.70 18.66 -6.54
N VAL A 58 9.19 17.73 -7.31
CA VAL A 58 7.99 17.90 -8.14
C VAL A 58 6.96 16.84 -7.74
N LEU A 59 5.78 17.24 -7.36
CA LEU A 59 4.68 16.35 -7.01
C LEU A 59 3.73 16.20 -8.20
N VAL A 60 3.65 14.98 -8.74
CA VAL A 60 2.81 14.65 -9.90
C VAL A 60 1.66 13.74 -9.50
N HIS A 61 0.43 14.18 -9.73
CA HIS A 61 -0.79 13.38 -9.58
C HIS A 61 -1.21 12.82 -10.95
N THR A 62 -1.26 11.48 -11.08
CA THR A 62 -1.52 10.85 -12.40
C THR A 62 -2.99 10.75 -12.77
N GLY A 63 -3.92 10.96 -11.83
CA GLY A 63 -5.37 10.84 -12.08
C GLY A 63 -5.89 9.41 -12.14
N GLN A 64 -5.16 8.40 -11.63
CA GLN A 64 -5.61 7.01 -11.60
C GLN A 64 -6.95 6.84 -10.88
N HIS A 65 -7.18 7.53 -9.76
CA HIS A 65 -8.44 7.57 -9.03
C HIS A 65 -9.13 8.93 -9.15
N TYR A 66 -10.44 8.91 -9.42
CA TYR A 66 -11.25 10.12 -9.60
C TYR A 66 -11.75 10.75 -8.30
N ASP A 67 -11.68 10.04 -7.17
CA ASP A 67 -12.19 10.57 -5.91
C ASP A 67 -11.23 11.60 -5.33
N TYR A 68 -11.15 12.70 -6.08
CA TYR A 68 -10.35 13.87 -5.76
C TYR A 68 -10.67 14.41 -4.36
N ASN A 69 -11.92 14.31 -3.91
CA ASN A 69 -12.28 14.79 -2.58
C ASN A 69 -11.56 14.02 -1.47
N LEU A 70 -11.43 12.69 -1.60
CA LEU A 70 -10.66 11.88 -0.63
C LEU A 70 -9.17 12.19 -0.72
N SER A 71 -8.60 12.34 -1.91
CA SER A 71 -7.19 12.69 -2.11
C SER A 71 -6.85 14.07 -1.56
N LYS A 72 -7.73 15.06 -1.76
CA LYS A 72 -7.55 16.44 -1.30
C LYS A 72 -7.38 16.55 0.21
N TRP A 73 -8.19 15.83 0.99
CA TRP A 73 -8.10 15.86 2.45
C TRP A 73 -6.78 15.28 2.94
N VAL A 74 -6.32 14.18 2.33
CA VAL A 74 -5.04 13.55 2.72
C VAL A 74 -3.85 14.40 2.28
N LEU A 75 -3.87 15.00 1.07
CA LEU A 75 -2.85 15.95 0.64
C LEU A 75 -2.74 17.14 1.60
N ALA A 76 -3.86 17.74 1.98
CA ALA A 76 -3.90 18.84 2.94
C ALA A 76 -3.40 18.39 4.33
N GLU A 77 -3.75 17.18 4.75
CA GLU A 77 -3.27 16.61 6.01
C GLU A 77 -1.74 16.53 6.06
N PHE A 78 -1.10 16.12 4.96
CA PHE A 78 0.35 16.02 4.87
C PHE A 78 1.04 17.31 4.38
N GLY A 79 0.30 18.38 4.09
CA GLY A 79 0.87 19.64 3.60
C GLY A 79 1.52 19.51 2.21
N MET A 80 0.93 18.70 1.35
CA MET A 80 1.41 18.44 0.00
C MET A 80 0.65 19.28 -1.03
N ASP A 81 1.38 20.04 -1.84
CA ASP A 81 0.84 20.80 -2.96
C ASP A 81 1.23 20.14 -4.29
N VAL A 82 0.23 19.80 -5.11
CA VAL A 82 0.45 19.15 -6.40
C VAL A 82 0.96 20.17 -7.42
N ASP A 83 2.13 19.88 -8.00
CA ASP A 83 2.74 20.72 -9.05
C ASP A 83 2.14 20.43 -10.43
N VAL A 84 1.88 19.14 -10.71
CA VAL A 84 1.35 18.66 -11.99
C VAL A 84 0.23 17.66 -11.76
N ASN A 85 -0.91 17.87 -12.43
CA ASN A 85 -1.98 16.88 -12.48
C ASN A 85 -2.25 16.50 -13.93
N LEU A 86 -2.11 15.21 -14.24
CA LEU A 86 -2.29 14.72 -15.59
C LEU A 86 -3.76 14.71 -16.05
N ASN A 87 -4.73 14.89 -15.14
CA ASN A 87 -6.16 15.04 -15.44
C ASN A 87 -6.69 13.99 -16.42
N ILE A 88 -6.56 12.71 -16.12
CA ILE A 88 -6.95 11.63 -17.01
C ILE A 88 -8.28 11.01 -16.58
N TYR A 89 -9.35 11.27 -17.33
CA TYR A 89 -10.73 10.84 -17.09
C TYR A 89 -11.20 9.83 -18.15
N TRP A 90 -10.62 8.62 -18.16
CA TRP A 90 -10.94 7.59 -19.14
C TRP A 90 -11.08 6.20 -18.51
N ASP A 91 -11.56 5.23 -19.30
CA ASP A 91 -11.54 3.82 -18.94
C ASP A 91 -10.11 3.31 -18.71
N ILE A 92 -9.98 2.24 -17.96
CA ILE A 92 -8.69 1.74 -17.45
C ILE A 92 -7.63 1.54 -18.54
N HIS A 93 -8.02 1.01 -19.73
CA HIS A 93 -7.06 0.76 -20.81
C HIS A 93 -6.51 2.06 -21.41
N LYS A 94 -7.39 3.02 -21.68
CA LYS A 94 -7.02 4.32 -22.23
C LYS A 94 -6.28 5.18 -21.22
N LYS A 95 -6.63 5.01 -19.95
CA LYS A 95 -5.95 5.67 -18.84
C LYS A 95 -4.47 5.26 -18.77
N TYR A 96 -4.17 3.97 -18.88
CA TYR A 96 -2.79 3.47 -18.84
C TYR A 96 -1.91 4.12 -19.93
N SER A 97 -2.35 4.09 -21.18
CA SER A 97 -1.60 4.66 -22.30
C SER A 97 -1.42 6.18 -22.18
N LEU A 98 -2.47 6.90 -21.78
CA LEU A 98 -2.39 8.36 -21.61
C LEU A 98 -1.49 8.78 -20.45
N ILE A 99 -1.42 8.01 -19.36
CA ILE A 99 -0.47 8.31 -18.28
C ILE A 99 0.96 8.17 -18.80
N VAL A 100 1.28 7.08 -19.51
CA VAL A 100 2.61 6.88 -20.08
C VAL A 100 2.98 8.02 -21.03
N GLU A 101 2.09 8.37 -21.98
CA GLU A 101 2.30 9.42 -22.96
C GLU A 101 2.56 10.78 -22.29
N ARG A 102 1.66 11.22 -21.41
CA ARG A 102 1.78 12.54 -20.76
C ARG A 102 2.97 12.65 -19.82
N LEU A 103 3.29 11.55 -19.12
CA LEU A 103 4.50 11.50 -18.29
C LEU A 103 5.76 11.52 -19.13
N TRP A 104 5.77 10.80 -20.26
CA TRP A 104 6.88 10.84 -21.20
C TRP A 104 7.17 12.26 -21.62
N ASP A 105 6.19 12.95 -22.16
CA ASP A 105 6.34 14.35 -22.63
C ASP A 105 6.82 15.26 -21.51
N PHE A 106 6.24 15.13 -20.32
CA PHE A 106 6.62 15.92 -19.15
C PHE A 106 8.08 15.69 -18.72
N LEU A 107 8.50 14.42 -18.59
CA LEU A 107 9.86 14.09 -18.18
C LEU A 107 10.90 14.52 -19.23
N VAL A 108 10.56 14.37 -20.52
CA VAL A 108 11.40 14.80 -21.64
C VAL A 108 11.56 16.31 -21.66
N SER A 109 10.49 17.07 -21.41
CA SER A 109 10.57 18.55 -21.31
C SER A 109 11.49 18.98 -20.17
N ILE A 110 11.37 18.38 -18.97
CA ILE A 110 12.29 18.66 -17.85
C ILE A 110 13.76 18.45 -18.27
N TYR A 111 14.03 17.38 -19.00
CA TYR A 111 15.41 17.04 -19.42
C TYR A 111 15.91 17.91 -20.59
N ASN A 112 15.14 18.02 -21.66
CA ASN A 112 15.57 18.66 -22.89
C ASN A 112 15.53 20.18 -22.80
N ASP A 113 14.46 20.75 -22.22
CA ASP A 113 14.25 22.19 -22.23
C ASP A 113 14.93 22.86 -21.02
N TYR A 114 14.87 22.22 -19.86
CA TYR A 114 15.37 22.79 -18.60
C TYR A 114 16.68 22.18 -18.11
N LYS A 115 17.23 21.18 -18.81
CA LYS A 115 18.51 20.52 -18.49
C LYS A 115 18.57 19.93 -17.07
N LYS A 116 17.42 19.54 -16.53
CA LYS A 116 17.35 18.81 -15.25
C LYS A 116 17.17 17.32 -15.50
N ILE A 117 17.76 16.47 -14.67
CA ILE A 117 17.65 15.01 -14.78
C ILE A 117 16.48 14.53 -13.90
N PRO A 118 15.38 14.04 -14.50
CA PRO A 118 14.28 13.49 -13.72
C PRO A 118 14.69 12.23 -12.94
N VAL A 119 14.26 12.14 -11.70
CA VAL A 119 14.39 10.95 -10.83
C VAL A 119 13.01 10.62 -10.27
N PRO A 120 12.20 9.82 -10.98
CA PRO A 120 10.88 9.41 -10.52
C PRO A 120 10.93 8.46 -9.32
N TYR A 121 10.08 8.75 -8.33
CA TYR A 121 9.80 7.88 -7.19
C TYR A 121 8.43 7.25 -7.39
N VAL A 122 8.42 5.96 -7.64
CA VAL A 122 7.20 5.17 -7.77
C VAL A 122 6.96 4.34 -6.52
N HIS A 123 5.70 4.14 -6.18
CA HIS A 123 5.36 3.47 -4.93
C HIS A 123 4.59 2.17 -5.20
N TRP A 124 5.10 1.10 -4.63
CA TRP A 124 4.49 -0.23 -4.54
C TRP A 124 4.01 -0.78 -5.91
N ASP A 125 2.69 -1.05 -6.07
CA ASP A 125 2.08 -1.89 -7.09
C ASP A 125 0.91 -1.19 -7.81
N THR A 126 0.94 0.13 -7.90
CA THR A 126 -0.14 0.87 -8.54
C THR A 126 0.08 1.00 -10.06
N MET A 127 -1.02 1.20 -10.82
CA MET A 127 -0.93 1.59 -12.23
C MET A 127 -0.07 2.84 -12.41
N THR A 128 -0.16 3.79 -11.48
CA THR A 128 0.71 4.98 -11.43
C THR A 128 2.18 4.61 -11.41
N ALA A 129 2.56 3.65 -10.57
CA ALA A 129 3.94 3.20 -10.47
C ALA A 129 4.41 2.53 -11.77
N THR A 130 3.60 1.63 -12.33
CA THR A 130 3.93 0.90 -13.57
C THR A 130 4.04 1.83 -14.78
N THR A 131 3.14 2.80 -14.91
CA THR A 131 3.14 3.74 -16.04
C THR A 131 4.28 4.76 -15.94
N ALA A 132 4.55 5.28 -14.74
CA ALA A 132 5.67 6.20 -14.51
C ALA A 132 7.02 5.55 -14.72
N ASP A 133 7.15 4.29 -14.27
CA ASP A 133 8.32 3.47 -14.52
C ASP A 133 8.60 3.29 -16.02
N LYS A 134 7.58 2.95 -16.83
CA LYS A 134 7.74 2.79 -18.28
C LYS A 134 8.13 4.10 -18.97
N ALA A 135 7.48 5.21 -18.63
CA ALA A 135 7.80 6.52 -19.18
C ALA A 135 9.25 6.94 -18.85
N ALA A 136 9.72 6.64 -17.63
CA ALA A 136 11.08 6.95 -17.21
C ALA A 136 12.13 6.02 -17.88
N PHE A 137 11.89 4.71 -17.85
CA PHE A 137 12.81 3.70 -18.37
C PHE A 137 13.13 3.91 -19.86
N LEU A 138 12.11 4.15 -20.67
CA LEU A 138 12.27 4.38 -22.11
C LEU A 138 13.13 5.62 -22.42
N ASN A 139 13.23 6.55 -21.47
CA ASN A 139 14.11 7.73 -21.55
C ASN A 139 15.42 7.55 -20.77
N LYS A 140 15.70 6.36 -20.26
CA LYS A 140 16.89 6.03 -19.46
C LYS A 140 17.01 6.87 -18.18
N PHE A 141 15.89 7.28 -17.58
CA PHE A 141 15.87 7.97 -16.30
C PHE A 141 15.87 6.97 -15.13
N ALA A 142 16.51 7.37 -14.03
CA ALA A 142 16.58 6.57 -12.82
C ALA A 142 15.23 6.45 -12.13
N VAL A 143 14.74 5.23 -11.92
CA VAL A 143 13.52 4.98 -11.17
C VAL A 143 13.83 4.50 -9.76
N VAL A 144 13.29 5.18 -8.76
CA VAL A 144 13.32 4.77 -7.35
C VAL A 144 12.03 4.05 -7.03
N HIS A 145 12.09 2.75 -6.77
CA HIS A 145 10.92 1.96 -6.40
C HIS A 145 10.83 1.87 -4.87
N VAL A 146 9.91 2.61 -4.32
CA VAL A 146 9.60 2.65 -2.89
C VAL A 146 8.68 1.49 -2.54
N GLU A 147 8.94 0.77 -1.45
CA GLU A 147 8.21 -0.43 -1.08
C GLU A 147 8.35 -1.55 -2.14
N ALA A 148 9.58 -1.70 -2.61
CA ALA A 148 9.91 -2.58 -3.73
C ALA A 148 9.75 -4.07 -3.39
N TRP A 149 9.33 -4.84 -4.39
CA TRP A 149 9.31 -6.30 -4.37
C TRP A 149 8.32 -6.95 -3.43
N ILE A 150 7.23 -6.32 -3.06
CA ILE A 150 6.22 -6.99 -2.26
C ILE A 150 5.53 -8.09 -3.06
N ARG A 151 5.54 -9.30 -2.52
CA ARG A 151 4.89 -10.49 -3.10
C ARG A 151 3.86 -11.06 -2.15
N THR A 152 2.75 -11.50 -2.69
CA THR A 152 1.78 -12.28 -1.94
C THR A 152 2.24 -13.72 -1.83
N PHE A 153 2.34 -14.20 -0.61
CA PHE A 153 2.51 -15.61 -0.32
C PHE A 153 1.22 -16.15 0.27
N THR A 154 0.78 -17.28 -0.26
CA THR A 154 -0.48 -17.93 0.12
C THR A 154 -0.18 -19.33 0.63
N PRO A 155 -0.64 -19.72 1.83
CA PRO A 155 -0.56 -21.10 2.27
C PRO A 155 -1.17 -22.03 1.23
N SER A 156 -0.56 -23.20 1.05
CA SER A 156 -0.94 -24.14 -0.01
C SER A 156 -2.39 -24.60 0.11
N LYS A 157 -2.97 -24.99 -1.01
CA LYS A 157 -4.32 -25.54 -1.06
C LYS A 157 -4.46 -26.76 -0.12
N LYS A 158 -3.43 -27.62 -0.06
CA LYS A 158 -3.37 -28.77 0.84
C LYS A 158 -3.41 -28.37 2.31
N PHE A 159 -2.70 -27.29 2.68
CA PHE A 159 -2.73 -26.73 4.02
C PHE A 159 -4.15 -26.34 4.43
N TYR A 160 -4.87 -25.63 3.60
CA TYR A 160 -6.24 -25.20 3.88
C TYR A 160 -7.26 -26.33 3.92
N TYR A 161 -7.12 -27.33 3.06
CA TYR A 161 -7.98 -28.53 3.15
C TYR A 161 -7.79 -29.27 4.47
N ASN A 162 -6.55 -29.50 4.88
CA ASN A 162 -6.25 -30.16 6.15
C ASN A 162 -6.74 -29.34 7.36
N LEU A 163 -6.61 -28.01 7.30
CA LEU A 163 -7.12 -27.08 8.31
C LEU A 163 -8.63 -27.22 8.47
N PHE A 164 -9.36 -27.13 7.36
CA PHE A 164 -10.81 -27.17 7.37
C PHE A 164 -11.34 -28.55 7.80
N GLU A 165 -10.74 -29.63 7.34
CA GLU A 165 -11.09 -30.99 7.75
C GLU A 165 -10.92 -31.19 9.28
N LYS A 166 -9.83 -30.69 9.87
CA LYS A 166 -9.63 -30.73 11.31
C LYS A 166 -10.66 -29.90 12.07
N TYR A 167 -11.02 -28.75 11.52
CA TYR A 167 -12.02 -27.87 12.10
C TYR A 167 -13.40 -28.56 12.14
N GLU A 168 -13.86 -29.11 11.02
CA GLU A 168 -15.14 -29.81 10.91
C GLU A 168 -15.22 -31.04 11.85
N LYS A 169 -14.09 -31.71 12.09
CA LYS A 169 -14.00 -32.85 13.02
C LYS A 169 -13.87 -32.42 14.49
N GLY A 170 -13.91 -31.12 14.81
CA GLY A 170 -13.71 -30.63 16.19
C GLY A 170 -12.31 -30.87 16.75
N LYS A 171 -11.31 -31.10 15.90
CA LYS A 171 -9.91 -31.37 16.24
C LYS A 171 -8.98 -30.18 15.91
N PHE A 172 -9.53 -28.99 15.84
CA PHE A 172 -8.77 -27.80 15.48
C PHE A 172 -7.95 -27.30 16.68
N ASP A 173 -6.63 -27.19 16.47
CA ASP A 173 -5.69 -26.64 17.45
C ASP A 173 -5.29 -25.21 17.02
N TRP A 174 -5.73 -24.23 17.76
CA TRP A 174 -5.54 -22.79 17.50
C TRP A 174 -4.09 -22.36 17.61
N GLU A 175 -3.35 -22.84 18.62
CA GLU A 175 -1.96 -22.51 18.79
C GLU A 175 -1.10 -23.15 17.69
N LYS A 176 -1.40 -24.40 17.36
CA LYS A 176 -0.73 -25.12 16.29
C LYS A 176 -0.96 -24.40 14.96
N TYR A 177 -2.21 -24.01 14.64
CA TYR A 177 -2.51 -23.26 13.44
C TYR A 177 -1.67 -21.99 13.34
N TYR A 178 -1.60 -21.21 14.42
CA TYR A 178 -0.82 -19.98 14.45
C TYR A 178 0.69 -20.23 14.33
N LYS A 179 1.20 -21.32 14.91
CA LYS A 179 2.59 -21.77 14.74
C LYS A 179 2.87 -22.25 13.31
N ASP A 180 1.96 -23.02 12.73
CA ASP A 180 2.12 -23.52 11.35
C ASP A 180 2.18 -22.36 10.34
N LEU A 181 1.48 -21.25 10.57
CA LEU A 181 1.59 -20.04 9.75
C LEU A 181 2.98 -19.37 9.78
N GLN A 182 3.84 -19.69 10.73
CA GLN A 182 5.22 -19.19 10.81
C GLN A 182 6.19 -20.00 9.95
N ASP A 183 5.78 -21.18 9.50
CA ASP A 183 6.58 -22.04 8.63
C ASP A 183 6.48 -21.55 7.19
N PHE A 184 7.59 -21.04 6.64
CA PHE A 184 7.61 -20.51 5.27
C PHE A 184 7.38 -21.59 4.21
N ASP A 185 7.62 -22.88 4.53
CA ASP A 185 7.46 -23.99 3.58
C ASP A 185 6.00 -24.32 3.27
N ILE A 186 5.04 -23.84 4.07
CA ILE A 186 3.62 -24.01 3.75
C ILE A 186 3.14 -23.07 2.63
N TYR A 187 3.92 -22.04 2.30
CA TYR A 187 3.50 -20.99 1.39
C TYR A 187 3.90 -21.28 -0.07
N GLU A 188 2.95 -21.06 -0.95
CA GLU A 188 3.19 -21.03 -2.38
C GLU A 188 3.61 -19.62 -2.81
N ARG A 189 4.68 -19.55 -3.63
CA ARG A 189 5.26 -18.27 -4.09
C ARG A 189 4.50 -17.64 -5.25
N TRP A 190 3.48 -18.32 -5.76
CA TRP A 190 2.76 -17.90 -6.95
C TRP A 190 1.33 -17.53 -6.61
N SER A 191 1.07 -16.23 -6.44
CA SER A 191 -0.28 -15.69 -6.27
C SER A 191 -0.47 -14.50 -7.19
N ILE A 192 -1.66 -14.38 -7.76
CA ILE A 192 -2.12 -13.20 -8.50
C ILE A 192 -2.98 -12.27 -7.62
N GLU A 193 -3.27 -12.65 -6.40
CA GLU A 193 -4.00 -11.81 -5.45
C GLU A 193 -3.03 -10.93 -4.64
N PRO A 194 -3.30 -9.62 -4.51
CA PRO A 194 -4.38 -8.87 -5.14
C PRO A 194 -4.16 -8.64 -6.64
N TYR A 195 -5.24 -8.60 -7.41
CA TYR A 195 -5.20 -8.27 -8.82
C TYR A 195 -5.79 -6.85 -9.06
N PRO A 196 -5.15 -5.96 -9.84
CA PRO A 196 -3.97 -6.19 -10.70
C PRO A 196 -2.62 -5.98 -10.01
N GLU A 197 -2.57 -5.66 -8.74
CA GLU A 197 -1.41 -5.17 -8.02
C GLU A 197 -0.19 -6.12 -8.12
N GLN A 198 -0.41 -7.44 -8.05
CA GLN A 198 0.69 -8.41 -8.20
C GLN A 198 1.27 -8.46 -9.63
N PHE A 199 0.52 -8.01 -10.63
CA PHE A 199 1.05 -7.79 -11.97
C PHE A 199 1.90 -6.50 -12.01
N ASP A 200 1.33 -5.41 -11.51
CA ASP A 200 1.97 -4.10 -11.56
C ASP A 200 3.33 -4.10 -10.86
N THR A 201 3.43 -4.68 -9.66
CA THR A 201 4.72 -4.74 -8.95
C THR A 201 5.79 -5.53 -9.72
N ARG A 202 5.43 -6.63 -10.43
CA ARG A 202 6.38 -7.36 -11.26
C ARG A 202 6.80 -6.61 -12.52
N ALA A 203 5.89 -5.81 -13.08
CA ALA A 203 6.15 -5.06 -14.30
C ALA A 203 7.13 -3.88 -14.08
N ILE A 204 7.21 -3.33 -12.86
CA ILE A 204 8.11 -2.22 -12.50
C ILE A 204 9.56 -2.67 -12.33
N GLU A 205 9.80 -3.87 -11.89
CA GLU A 205 11.10 -4.29 -11.35
C GLU A 205 12.25 -4.24 -12.33
N TRP A 206 12.04 -4.65 -13.58
CA TRP A 206 13.10 -4.72 -14.60
C TRP A 206 13.64 -3.35 -15.02
N SER A 207 12.93 -2.29 -14.73
CA SER A 207 13.29 -0.91 -15.04
C SER A 207 13.70 -0.08 -13.83
N THR A 208 13.64 -0.68 -12.64
CA THR A 208 13.99 0.01 -11.39
C THR A 208 15.52 0.14 -11.25
N TRP A 209 15.96 1.37 -10.95
CA TRP A 209 17.35 1.66 -10.67
C TRP A 209 17.72 1.50 -9.19
N PHE A 210 16.80 1.82 -8.27
CA PHE A 210 16.99 1.66 -6.84
C PHE A 210 15.77 1.03 -6.19
N PHE A 211 16.00 -0.09 -5.49
CA PHE A 211 14.98 -0.86 -4.79
C PHE A 211 15.00 -0.55 -3.29
N ALA A 212 14.05 0.24 -2.82
CA ALA A 212 13.83 0.49 -1.41
C ALA A 212 12.99 -0.67 -0.82
N ALA A 213 13.64 -1.77 -0.47
CA ALA A 213 12.98 -2.96 0.04
C ALA A 213 12.49 -2.75 1.49
N PRO A 214 11.23 -3.09 1.82
CA PRO A 214 10.71 -2.83 3.17
C PRO A 214 11.31 -3.75 4.24
N VAL A 215 11.65 -5.00 3.91
CA VAL A 215 12.23 -5.96 4.86
C VAL A 215 13.24 -6.90 4.19
N LYS A 216 14.04 -7.58 5.00
CA LYS A 216 15.05 -8.54 4.51
C LYS A 216 14.48 -9.69 3.67
N LEU A 217 13.23 -10.05 3.86
CA LEU A 217 12.57 -11.07 3.04
C LEU A 217 12.58 -10.66 1.56
N TYR A 218 12.23 -9.42 1.27
CA TYR A 218 12.16 -8.90 -0.10
C TYR A 218 13.55 -8.60 -0.69
N GLU A 219 14.52 -8.18 0.11
CA GLU A 219 15.93 -8.10 -0.33
C GLU A 219 16.43 -9.46 -0.82
N LYS A 220 16.19 -10.53 -0.04
CA LYS A 220 16.62 -11.89 -0.42
C LYS A 220 15.96 -12.38 -1.70
N THR A 221 14.68 -12.09 -1.88
CA THR A 221 13.95 -12.49 -3.09
C THR A 221 14.40 -11.69 -4.31
N LEU A 222 14.66 -10.39 -4.19
CA LEU A 222 15.27 -9.57 -5.25
C LEU A 222 16.62 -10.15 -5.70
N ILE A 223 17.50 -10.44 -4.76
CA ILE A 223 18.81 -11.04 -5.06
C ILE A 223 18.66 -12.42 -5.73
N PHE A 224 17.73 -13.23 -5.23
CA PHE A 224 17.44 -14.55 -5.82
C PHE A 224 16.93 -14.45 -7.28
N GLU A 225 16.17 -13.42 -7.61
CA GLU A 225 15.69 -13.14 -8.98
C GLU A 225 16.75 -12.46 -9.86
N GLY A 226 17.95 -12.22 -9.34
CA GLY A 226 19.12 -11.77 -10.10
C GLY A 226 19.35 -10.26 -10.10
N PHE A 227 18.63 -9.49 -9.30
CA PHE A 227 18.87 -8.04 -9.20
C PHE A 227 20.16 -7.74 -8.43
N PRO A 228 20.94 -6.73 -8.86
CA PRO A 228 22.21 -6.39 -8.23
C PRO A 228 22.03 -5.91 -6.79
N LYS A 229 22.78 -6.52 -5.87
CA LYS A 229 22.68 -6.19 -4.43
C LYS A 229 22.95 -4.72 -4.12
N GLU A 230 23.84 -4.09 -4.86
CA GLU A 230 24.20 -2.68 -4.71
C GLU A 230 23.07 -1.71 -5.05
N HIS A 231 22.04 -2.15 -5.77
CA HIS A 231 20.84 -1.38 -6.09
C HIS A 231 19.70 -1.63 -5.08
N ILE A 232 19.90 -2.54 -4.14
CA ILE A 232 18.88 -2.94 -3.15
C ILE A 232 19.27 -2.45 -1.77
N LYS A 233 18.34 -1.82 -1.07
CA LYS A 233 18.53 -1.42 0.32
C LYS A 233 17.31 -1.76 1.15
N VAL A 234 17.50 -2.43 2.26
CA VAL A 234 16.45 -2.59 3.26
C VAL A 234 16.32 -1.29 4.06
N VAL A 235 15.17 -0.64 3.92
CA VAL A 235 14.93 0.71 4.46
C VAL A 235 13.71 0.77 5.38
N TRP A 236 12.93 -0.31 5.46
CA TRP A 236 11.60 -0.44 6.04
C TRP A 236 10.52 0.26 5.21
N ASN A 237 9.36 0.56 5.80
CA ASN A 237 8.20 1.11 5.08
C ASN A 237 7.95 2.57 5.49
N THR A 238 7.79 3.43 4.50
CA THR A 238 7.52 4.87 4.71
C THR A 238 6.22 5.14 5.45
N VAL A 239 5.32 4.17 5.54
CA VAL A 239 4.11 4.28 6.38
C VAL A 239 4.44 4.52 7.85
N ALA A 240 5.60 4.06 8.34
CA ALA A 240 6.03 4.34 9.71
C ALA A 240 6.25 5.85 9.93
N ASP A 241 6.95 6.51 9.00
CA ASP A 241 7.12 7.97 9.07
C ASP A 241 5.78 8.71 8.88
N ALA A 242 4.90 8.20 8.01
CA ALA A 242 3.56 8.78 7.81
C ALA A 242 2.70 8.69 9.07
N ILE A 243 2.78 7.59 9.81
CA ILE A 243 2.07 7.43 11.09
C ILE A 243 2.58 8.43 12.12
N GLU A 244 3.89 8.67 12.19
CA GLU A 244 4.43 9.67 13.12
C GLU A 244 3.92 11.09 12.79
N ILE A 245 3.82 11.45 11.51
CA ILE A 245 3.20 12.71 11.10
C ILE A 245 1.72 12.75 11.49
N SER A 246 0.99 11.67 11.29
CA SER A 246 -0.44 11.59 11.62
C SER A 246 -0.70 11.59 13.12
N LYS A 247 0.15 10.96 13.94
CA LYS A 247 0.06 11.00 15.41
C LYS A 247 0.09 12.43 15.96
N GLN A 248 0.90 13.31 15.36
CA GLN A 248 0.95 14.73 15.75
C GLN A 248 -0.37 15.47 15.50
N LYS A 249 -1.28 14.89 14.70
CA LYS A 249 -2.60 15.47 14.33
C LYS A 249 -3.78 14.74 14.97
N MET A 250 -3.54 13.65 15.70
CA MET A 250 -4.61 12.86 16.34
C MET A 250 -5.42 13.64 17.37
N TRP A 251 -4.87 14.70 17.95
CA TRP A 251 -5.60 15.54 18.90
C TRP A 251 -6.83 16.23 18.27
N ASN A 252 -6.86 16.39 16.95
CA ASN A 252 -8.00 16.91 16.18
C ASN A 252 -8.91 15.80 15.63
N SER A 253 -8.70 14.53 16.03
CA SER A 253 -9.50 13.42 15.52
C SER A 253 -10.95 13.52 15.99
N THR A 254 -11.87 13.48 15.02
CA THR A 254 -13.32 13.40 15.26
C THR A 254 -13.85 11.97 15.08
N ALA A 255 -12.98 10.98 14.98
CA ALA A 255 -13.36 9.59 14.68
C ALA A 255 -14.36 9.04 15.71
N PHE A 256 -14.14 9.29 17.00
CA PHE A 256 -15.07 8.84 18.05
C PHE A 256 -16.34 9.68 18.20
N GLU A 257 -16.44 10.82 17.54
CA GLU A 257 -17.70 11.54 17.38
C GLU A 257 -18.58 10.85 16.32
N LYS A 258 -17.94 10.29 15.27
CA LYS A 258 -18.62 9.49 14.25
C LYS A 258 -19.04 8.11 14.76
N PHE A 259 -18.27 7.55 15.70
CA PHE A 259 -18.48 6.21 16.28
C PHE A 259 -18.52 6.25 17.82
N PRO A 260 -19.48 6.97 18.44
CA PRO A 260 -19.48 7.23 19.89
C PRO A 260 -19.66 5.96 20.73
N ASN A 261 -20.34 4.93 20.21
CA ASN A 261 -20.53 3.65 20.87
C ASN A 261 -19.25 2.79 20.95
N MET A 262 -18.18 3.18 20.24
CA MET A 262 -16.87 2.51 20.32
C MET A 262 -15.90 3.20 21.30
N LYS A 263 -16.21 4.42 21.71
CA LYS A 263 -15.35 5.18 22.63
C LYS A 263 -15.19 4.44 23.96
N TRP A 264 -13.95 4.18 24.36
CA TRP A 264 -13.59 3.44 25.58
C TRP A 264 -14.08 1.99 25.64
N LYS A 265 -14.35 1.38 24.48
CA LYS A 265 -14.76 -0.02 24.39
C LYS A 265 -13.67 -0.89 23.77
N PRO A 266 -13.64 -2.20 24.09
CA PRO A 266 -12.72 -3.15 23.50
C PRO A 266 -13.18 -3.58 22.10
N PHE A 267 -13.15 -2.67 21.13
CA PHE A 267 -13.70 -2.94 19.79
C PHE A 267 -12.65 -3.52 18.84
N ILE A 268 -13.13 -4.23 17.82
CA ILE A 268 -12.35 -4.58 16.64
C ILE A 268 -12.66 -3.58 15.51
N PHE A 269 -11.62 -3.19 14.78
CA PHE A 269 -11.72 -2.28 13.65
C PHE A 269 -11.68 -3.06 12.35
N ILE A 270 -12.73 -2.96 11.53
CA ILE A 270 -12.90 -3.79 10.32
C ILE A 270 -12.89 -2.94 9.06
N THR A 271 -12.08 -3.35 8.06
CA THR A 271 -12.10 -2.80 6.70
C THR A 271 -12.00 -3.93 5.68
N ILE A 272 -12.90 -3.93 4.68
CA ILE A 272 -12.93 -4.92 3.58
C ILE A 272 -13.10 -4.15 2.27
N HIS A 273 -12.15 -4.29 1.32
CA HIS A 273 -12.19 -3.54 0.07
C HIS A 273 -11.52 -4.22 -1.12
N ARG A 274 -10.82 -5.35 -0.91
CA ARG A 274 -10.15 -6.04 -2.01
C ARG A 274 -11.16 -6.62 -2.99
N ARG A 275 -10.86 -6.49 -4.31
CA ARG A 275 -11.74 -6.95 -5.40
C ARG A 275 -12.07 -8.43 -5.30
N GLU A 276 -11.08 -9.25 -5.01
CA GLU A 276 -11.24 -10.70 -4.85
C GLU A 276 -12.21 -11.08 -3.73
N ASN A 277 -12.35 -10.24 -2.72
CA ASN A 277 -13.31 -10.42 -1.63
C ASN A 277 -14.70 -9.86 -1.95
N THR A 278 -14.76 -8.71 -2.63
CA THR A 278 -16.00 -7.94 -2.83
C THR A 278 -16.72 -8.28 -4.14
N GLN A 279 -16.01 -8.72 -5.18
CA GLN A 279 -16.61 -9.03 -6.49
C GLN A 279 -17.16 -10.45 -6.60
N LYS A 280 -16.75 -11.38 -5.71
CA LYS A 280 -17.28 -12.75 -5.67
C LYS A 280 -18.31 -12.85 -4.55
N LYS A 281 -19.58 -13.00 -4.93
CA LYS A 281 -20.72 -13.01 -3.99
C LYS A 281 -20.54 -14.01 -2.85
N GLU A 282 -20.19 -15.25 -3.18
CA GLU A 282 -20.03 -16.35 -2.22
C GLU A 282 -18.94 -16.00 -1.19
N ARG A 283 -17.81 -15.51 -1.66
CA ARG A 283 -16.68 -15.12 -0.80
C ARG A 283 -17.05 -13.94 0.09
N PHE A 284 -17.72 -12.92 -0.46
CA PHE A 284 -18.20 -11.78 0.32
C PHE A 284 -19.22 -12.19 1.37
N LEU A 285 -20.16 -13.09 1.05
CA LEU A 285 -21.14 -13.59 1.99
C LEU A 285 -20.51 -14.36 3.16
N VAL A 286 -19.47 -15.14 2.90
CA VAL A 286 -18.69 -15.82 3.99
C VAL A 286 -18.08 -14.77 4.93
N ILE A 287 -17.44 -13.73 4.39
CA ILE A 287 -16.84 -12.63 5.16
C ILE A 287 -17.93 -11.88 5.94
N TYR A 288 -19.00 -11.48 5.26
CA TYR A 288 -20.11 -10.75 5.87
C TYR A 288 -20.75 -11.52 7.03
N ASN A 289 -21.00 -12.81 6.82
CA ASN A 289 -21.56 -13.68 7.86
C ASN A 289 -20.59 -13.90 9.04
N ALA A 290 -19.29 -13.87 8.81
CA ALA A 290 -18.31 -13.90 9.90
C ALA A 290 -18.38 -12.61 10.73
N ILE A 291 -18.49 -11.45 10.09
CA ILE A 291 -18.67 -10.15 10.78
C ILE A 291 -19.99 -10.16 11.56
N LYS A 292 -21.08 -10.59 10.92
CA LYS A 292 -22.39 -10.72 11.56
C LYS A 292 -22.34 -11.60 12.81
N LYS A 293 -21.67 -12.74 12.72
CA LYS A 293 -21.50 -13.64 13.87
C LYS A 293 -20.71 -12.99 15.01
N LEU A 294 -19.67 -12.22 14.73
CA LEU A 294 -18.94 -11.49 15.77
C LEU A 294 -19.86 -10.47 16.48
N ILE A 295 -20.73 -9.78 15.75
CA ILE A 295 -21.71 -8.84 16.30
C ILE A 295 -22.73 -9.58 17.20
N GLU A 296 -23.24 -10.72 16.73
CA GLU A 296 -24.19 -11.57 17.45
C GLU A 296 -23.57 -12.20 18.71
N ASP A 297 -22.27 -12.49 18.69
CA ASP A 297 -21.48 -12.98 19.83
C ASP A 297 -21.05 -11.81 20.78
N TRP A 298 -21.65 -10.62 20.65
CA TRP A 298 -21.40 -9.43 21.48
C TRP A 298 -19.97 -8.88 21.45
N VAL A 299 -19.21 -9.15 20.41
CA VAL A 299 -17.95 -8.46 20.15
C VAL A 299 -18.29 -7.02 19.74
N TYR A 300 -17.55 -6.04 20.26
CA TYR A 300 -17.66 -4.66 19.78
C TYR A 300 -17.02 -4.53 18.41
N VAL A 301 -17.81 -4.19 17.41
CA VAL A 301 -17.39 -4.14 16.00
C VAL A 301 -17.58 -2.74 15.43
N CYS A 302 -16.50 -2.13 14.96
CA CYS A 302 -16.52 -0.93 14.13
C CYS A 302 -16.17 -1.31 12.69
N PHE A 303 -17.15 -1.34 11.80
CA PHE A 303 -16.97 -1.71 10.40
C PHE A 303 -17.11 -0.47 9.52
N LEU A 304 -16.03 -0.13 8.79
CA LEU A 304 -16.05 0.97 7.82
C LEU A 304 -16.53 0.49 6.45
N GLY A 305 -17.57 1.14 5.96
CA GLY A 305 -18.04 1.02 4.58
C GLY A 305 -17.07 1.75 3.62
N LEU A 306 -16.21 0.99 2.96
CA LEU A 306 -15.35 1.49 1.89
C LEU A 306 -16.05 1.27 0.54
N TYR A 307 -15.66 2.03 -0.50
CA TYR A 307 -16.33 1.98 -1.80
C TYR A 307 -16.64 0.55 -2.30
N ALA A 308 -15.66 -0.35 -2.26
CA ALA A 308 -15.84 -1.72 -2.75
C ALA A 308 -16.79 -2.56 -1.86
N SER A 309 -16.72 -2.39 -0.53
CA SER A 309 -17.65 -3.08 0.38
C SER A 309 -19.05 -2.50 0.31
N GLU A 310 -19.20 -1.17 0.18
CA GLU A 310 -20.50 -0.52 -0.04
C GLU A 310 -21.18 -1.05 -1.30
N PHE A 311 -20.42 -1.09 -2.42
CA PHE A 311 -20.89 -1.65 -3.67
C PHE A 311 -21.35 -3.12 -3.52
N ALA A 312 -20.55 -3.95 -2.84
CA ALA A 312 -20.89 -5.36 -2.61
C ALA A 312 -22.14 -5.51 -1.71
N ILE A 313 -22.27 -4.72 -0.66
CA ILE A 313 -23.43 -4.70 0.23
C ILE A 313 -24.71 -4.38 -0.53
N ASP A 314 -24.67 -3.37 -1.40
CA ASP A 314 -25.83 -2.97 -2.19
C ASP A 314 -26.15 -4.00 -3.28
N ASN A 315 -25.14 -4.43 -4.04
CA ASN A 315 -25.29 -5.38 -5.13
C ASN A 315 -25.78 -6.77 -4.69
N TYR A 316 -25.42 -7.18 -3.48
CA TYR A 316 -25.84 -8.47 -2.92
C TYR A 316 -27.09 -8.38 -2.01
N GLY A 317 -27.69 -7.19 -1.91
CA GLY A 317 -28.96 -6.98 -1.20
C GLY A 317 -28.82 -7.00 0.32
N LEU A 318 -27.65 -6.71 0.89
CA LEU A 318 -27.36 -6.79 2.32
C LEU A 318 -27.66 -5.50 3.10
N ARG A 319 -27.99 -4.40 2.42
CA ARG A 319 -28.24 -3.09 3.05
C ARG A 319 -29.27 -3.15 4.16
N LYS A 320 -30.41 -3.79 3.91
CA LYS A 320 -31.47 -3.95 4.91
C LYS A 320 -31.02 -4.77 6.13
N ASP A 321 -30.15 -5.77 5.93
CA ASP A 321 -29.63 -6.59 7.03
C ASP A 321 -28.67 -5.78 7.92
N ILE A 322 -27.79 -4.97 7.31
CA ILE A 322 -26.91 -4.05 8.05
C ILE A 322 -27.71 -3.05 8.89
N GLU A 323 -28.74 -2.43 8.35
CA GLU A 323 -29.53 -1.48 9.12
C GLU A 323 -30.26 -2.17 10.29
N LYS A 324 -30.79 -3.38 10.10
CA LYS A 324 -31.34 -4.18 11.19
C LYS A 324 -30.31 -4.52 12.26
N LEU A 325 -29.07 -4.86 11.85
CA LEU A 325 -27.99 -5.12 12.78
C LEU A 325 -27.61 -3.86 13.58
N LYS A 326 -27.57 -2.68 12.95
CA LYS A 326 -27.31 -1.41 13.61
C LYS A 326 -28.36 -1.11 14.70
N GLU A 327 -29.62 -1.33 14.40
CA GLU A 327 -30.71 -1.14 15.38
C GLU A 327 -30.62 -2.13 16.53
N LYS A 328 -30.54 -3.42 16.21
CA LYS A 328 -30.55 -4.51 17.19
C LYS A 328 -29.32 -4.49 18.11
N TYR A 329 -28.17 -4.22 17.56
CA TYR A 329 -26.86 -4.30 18.24
C TYR A 329 -26.20 -2.93 18.41
N LYS A 330 -26.97 -1.85 18.52
CA LYS A 330 -26.50 -0.46 18.66
C LYS A 330 -25.45 -0.22 19.75
N LYS A 331 -25.35 -1.11 20.73
CA LYS A 331 -24.38 -1.00 21.83
C LYS A 331 -22.98 -1.49 21.42
N ASN A 332 -22.91 -2.51 20.59
CA ASN A 332 -21.66 -3.19 20.22
C ASN A 332 -21.37 -3.22 18.71
N PHE A 333 -22.21 -2.60 17.89
CA PHE A 333 -21.99 -2.49 16.46
C PHE A 333 -22.06 -1.04 15.99
N ALA A 334 -21.04 -0.61 15.26
CA ALA A 334 -21.00 0.64 14.51
C ALA A 334 -20.65 0.36 13.06
N TYR A 335 -21.43 0.92 12.16
CA TYR A 335 -21.21 0.90 10.72
C TYR A 335 -21.32 2.32 10.18
N GLY A 336 -20.32 2.78 9.46
CA GLY A 336 -20.28 4.12 8.92
C GLY A 336 -19.28 4.27 7.77
N PRO A 337 -19.20 5.47 7.16
CA PRO A 337 -18.35 5.73 6.00
C PRO A 337 -16.87 5.66 6.33
N ALA A 338 -16.05 5.61 5.27
CA ALA A 338 -14.60 5.75 5.37
C ALA A 338 -14.22 7.05 6.12
N LEU A 339 -13.16 6.97 6.90
CA LEU A 339 -12.57 8.14 7.55
C LEU A 339 -11.76 8.95 6.53
N ALA A 340 -11.95 10.27 6.56
CA ALA A 340 -11.33 11.17 5.59
C ALA A 340 -9.82 11.32 5.83
N HIS A 341 -9.44 11.51 7.10
CA HIS A 341 -8.06 11.75 7.51
C HIS A 341 -7.34 10.47 7.94
N HIS A 342 -6.04 10.38 7.63
CA HIS A 342 -5.23 9.27 8.08
C HIS A 342 -5.05 9.28 9.61
N ALA A 343 -4.95 10.46 10.23
CA ALA A 343 -4.89 10.61 11.68
C ALA A 343 -6.12 10.01 12.39
N GLU A 344 -7.33 10.13 11.79
CA GLU A 344 -8.54 9.50 12.34
C GLU A 344 -8.46 7.96 12.29
N VAL A 345 -7.90 7.42 11.19
CA VAL A 345 -7.68 5.97 11.06
C VAL A 345 -6.69 5.48 12.11
N ILE A 346 -5.55 6.16 12.26
CA ILE A 346 -4.52 5.81 13.25
C ILE A 346 -5.08 5.93 14.68
N ASP A 347 -5.91 6.95 14.96
CA ASP A 347 -6.59 7.11 16.24
C ASP A 347 -7.49 5.90 16.55
N MET A 348 -8.31 5.47 15.60
CA MET A 348 -9.19 4.31 15.77
C MET A 348 -8.41 3.01 15.95
N ILE A 349 -7.46 2.71 15.07
CA ILE A 349 -6.74 1.44 15.14
C ILE A 349 -5.85 1.34 16.38
N SER A 350 -5.23 2.44 16.84
CA SER A 350 -4.41 2.45 18.05
C SER A 350 -5.18 2.12 19.33
N LYS A 351 -6.50 2.30 19.32
CA LYS A 351 -7.41 2.01 20.43
C LYS A 351 -8.20 0.73 20.24
N ALA A 352 -8.10 0.10 19.07
CA ALA A 352 -8.76 -1.16 18.77
C ALA A 352 -8.10 -2.34 19.53
N TRP A 353 -8.86 -3.38 19.78
CA TRP A 353 -8.36 -4.63 20.32
C TRP A 353 -7.77 -5.53 19.26
N ALA A 354 -8.23 -5.42 18.05
CA ALA A 354 -7.63 -6.01 16.86
C ALA A 354 -8.09 -5.24 15.62
N VAL A 355 -7.27 -5.30 14.56
CA VAL A 355 -7.63 -4.87 13.22
C VAL A 355 -7.99 -6.12 12.42
N VAL A 356 -9.16 -6.12 11.77
CA VAL A 356 -9.60 -7.17 10.86
C VAL A 356 -9.67 -6.59 9.46
N THR A 357 -8.85 -7.06 8.53
CA THR A 357 -8.72 -6.38 7.24
C THR A 357 -8.29 -7.30 6.11
N ASP A 358 -8.53 -6.85 4.88
CA ASP A 358 -7.90 -7.41 3.67
C ASP A 358 -6.88 -6.44 3.03
N SER A 359 -6.65 -5.29 3.68
CA SER A 359 -5.71 -4.26 3.23
C SER A 359 -4.27 -4.58 3.60
N GLY A 360 -3.34 -4.44 2.64
CA GLY A 360 -1.90 -4.53 2.92
C GLY A 360 -1.43 -3.42 3.89
N SER A 361 -1.76 -2.16 3.62
CA SER A 361 -1.34 -1.03 4.46
C SER A 361 -1.85 -1.14 5.89
N MET A 362 -3.10 -1.57 6.09
CA MET A 362 -3.66 -1.75 7.44
C MET A 362 -2.94 -2.82 8.25
N GLN A 363 -2.37 -3.86 7.62
CA GLN A 363 -1.54 -4.85 8.31
C GLN A 363 -0.24 -4.24 8.84
N GLU A 364 0.38 -3.35 8.05
CA GLU A 364 1.57 -2.59 8.46
C GLU A 364 1.24 -1.60 9.56
N GLU A 365 0.18 -0.81 9.37
CA GLU A 365 -0.28 0.19 10.34
C GLU A 365 -0.62 -0.46 11.70
N ALA A 366 -1.33 -1.59 11.68
CA ALA A 366 -1.62 -2.35 12.90
C ALA A 366 -0.34 -2.81 13.63
N ASN A 367 0.67 -3.29 12.89
CA ASN A 367 1.96 -3.66 13.47
C ASN A 367 2.67 -2.46 14.12
N ILE A 368 2.69 -1.31 13.44
CA ILE A 368 3.37 -0.10 13.92
C ILE A 368 2.70 0.47 15.18
N VAL A 369 1.39 0.37 15.29
CA VAL A 369 0.67 0.83 16.50
C VAL A 369 0.46 -0.28 17.54
N TRP A 370 1.13 -1.42 17.39
CA TRP A 370 1.10 -2.54 18.34
C TRP A 370 -0.31 -3.15 18.57
N VAL A 371 -1.10 -3.25 17.52
CA VAL A 371 -2.43 -3.87 17.56
C VAL A 371 -2.41 -5.18 16.75
N PRO A 372 -2.91 -6.30 17.30
CA PRO A 372 -3.03 -7.55 16.56
C PRO A 372 -3.83 -7.39 15.27
N CYS A 373 -3.35 -8.01 14.20
CA CYS A 373 -4.04 -8.02 12.91
C CYS A 373 -4.61 -9.40 12.60
N VAL A 374 -5.81 -9.42 12.00
CA VAL A 374 -6.42 -10.62 11.41
C VAL A 374 -6.71 -10.34 9.95
N THR A 375 -6.08 -11.10 9.06
CA THR A 375 -6.20 -10.89 7.61
C THR A 375 -7.29 -11.77 7.02
N PHE A 376 -8.35 -11.16 6.50
CA PHE A 376 -9.47 -11.84 5.82
C PHE A 376 -9.16 -12.11 4.34
N ARG A 377 -8.15 -12.95 4.10
CA ARG A 377 -7.67 -13.37 2.77
C ARG A 377 -7.17 -14.81 2.83
N PHE A 378 -6.88 -15.41 1.67
CA PHE A 378 -6.16 -16.70 1.62
C PHE A 378 -4.66 -16.54 1.84
N GLY A 379 -4.08 -15.42 1.48
CA GLY A 379 -2.67 -15.11 1.66
C GLY A 379 -2.48 -13.64 2.02
N SER A 380 -1.23 -13.22 2.16
CA SER A 380 -0.90 -11.83 2.44
C SER A 380 0.23 -11.32 1.54
N ASP A 381 0.06 -10.09 1.06
CA ASP A 381 1.11 -9.25 0.50
C ASP A 381 1.99 -8.61 1.59
N ARG A 382 1.70 -8.89 2.85
CA ARG A 382 2.50 -8.52 4.03
C ARG A 382 2.83 -9.76 4.85
N THR A 383 3.35 -10.78 4.20
CA THR A 383 3.67 -12.08 4.81
C THR A 383 4.65 -11.92 5.97
N GLU A 384 5.54 -10.91 5.91
CA GLU A 384 6.45 -10.57 7.01
C GLU A 384 5.72 -10.30 8.33
N THR A 385 4.50 -9.71 8.28
CA THR A 385 3.71 -9.46 9.49
C THR A 385 3.18 -10.75 10.11
N ILE A 386 2.89 -11.74 9.29
CA ILE A 386 2.52 -13.08 9.75
C ILE A 386 3.73 -13.77 10.38
N LEU A 387 4.85 -13.84 9.65
CA LEU A 387 6.10 -14.46 10.10
C LEU A 387 6.69 -13.80 11.34
N ALA A 388 6.35 -12.55 11.62
CA ALA A 388 6.75 -11.82 12.82
C ALA A 388 5.82 -12.03 14.02
N TRP A 389 4.81 -12.88 13.93
CA TRP A 389 3.84 -13.12 14.99
C TRP A 389 2.96 -11.91 15.34
N THR A 390 2.61 -11.09 14.36
CA THR A 390 1.78 -9.89 14.56
C THR A 390 0.45 -9.93 13.81
N ASN A 391 0.31 -10.92 12.94
CA ASN A 391 -0.86 -11.08 12.08
C ASN A 391 -1.23 -12.57 11.96
N ILE A 392 -2.53 -12.84 11.83
CA ILE A 392 -3.04 -14.19 11.61
C ILE A 392 -3.99 -14.19 10.42
N VAL A 393 -3.86 -15.18 9.54
CA VAL A 393 -4.75 -15.32 8.39
C VAL A 393 -6.06 -15.98 8.83
N ALA A 394 -7.19 -15.41 8.44
CA ALA A 394 -8.50 -16.02 8.56
C ALA A 394 -9.09 -16.20 7.15
N PRO A 395 -8.83 -17.37 6.53
CA PRO A 395 -9.19 -17.60 5.13
C PRO A 395 -10.72 -17.62 4.95
N PRO A 396 -11.26 -16.99 3.89
CA PRO A 396 -12.70 -16.90 3.65
C PRO A 396 -13.29 -18.22 3.13
N ILE A 397 -13.15 -19.29 3.94
CA ILE A 397 -13.63 -20.66 3.67
C ILE A 397 -14.95 -20.88 4.39
N ASN A 398 -15.02 -20.47 5.66
CA ASN A 398 -16.15 -20.73 6.54
C ASN A 398 -16.30 -19.56 7.53
N SER A 399 -17.50 -18.98 7.59
CA SER A 399 -17.79 -17.78 8.40
C SER A 399 -17.62 -18.03 9.91
N ARG A 400 -17.94 -19.23 10.39
CA ARG A 400 -17.79 -19.59 11.80
C ARG A 400 -16.31 -19.69 12.17
N LEU A 401 -15.51 -20.40 11.35
CA LEU A 401 -14.06 -20.48 11.54
C LEU A 401 -13.40 -19.12 11.56
N MET A 402 -13.75 -18.24 10.61
CA MET A 402 -13.23 -16.86 10.57
C MET A 402 -13.55 -16.09 11.86
N ALA A 403 -14.80 -16.12 12.32
CA ALA A 403 -15.21 -15.45 13.56
C ALA A 403 -14.47 -16.01 14.79
N GLU A 404 -14.26 -17.32 14.84
CA GLU A 404 -13.53 -17.97 15.92
C GLU A 404 -12.03 -17.62 15.90
N ILE A 405 -11.39 -17.51 14.73
CA ILE A 405 -10.01 -17.02 14.59
C ILE A 405 -9.90 -15.60 15.18
N VAL A 406 -10.85 -14.69 14.84
CA VAL A 406 -10.85 -13.33 15.40
C VAL A 406 -10.99 -13.35 16.92
N LYS A 407 -11.92 -14.14 17.46
CA LYS A 407 -12.10 -14.26 18.91
C LYS A 407 -10.87 -14.82 19.61
N TRP A 408 -10.23 -15.82 19.00
CA TRP A 408 -8.98 -16.38 19.51
C TRP A 408 -7.85 -15.32 19.50
N ALA A 409 -7.72 -14.55 18.43
CA ALA A 409 -6.74 -13.48 18.30
C ALA A 409 -6.92 -12.41 19.39
N ILE A 410 -8.16 -11.98 19.66
CA ILE A 410 -8.48 -11.03 20.72
C ILE A 410 -8.10 -11.56 22.09
N SER A 411 -8.37 -12.84 22.35
CA SER A 411 -8.08 -13.50 23.64
C SER A 411 -6.59 -13.73 23.85
N ASN A 412 -5.80 -13.81 22.77
CA ASN A 412 -4.37 -14.13 22.78
C ASN A 412 -3.49 -12.97 22.27
N LYS A 413 -3.87 -11.72 22.50
CA LYS A 413 -3.16 -10.52 22.05
C LYS A 413 -1.65 -10.55 22.34
N LYS A 414 -1.25 -11.01 23.51
CA LYS A 414 0.17 -11.09 23.89
C LYS A 414 0.97 -12.07 23.02
N MET A 415 0.31 -13.07 22.44
CA MET A 415 0.92 -13.99 21.50
C MET A 415 1.07 -13.41 20.10
N ILE A 416 0.09 -12.61 19.67
CA ILE A 416 -0.01 -12.09 18.30
C ILE A 416 0.74 -10.76 18.11
N ASN A 417 1.28 -10.17 19.14
CA ASN A 417 1.92 -8.86 19.04
C ASN A 417 3.33 -8.89 19.64
N LYS A 418 4.21 -9.73 19.09
CA LYS A 418 5.54 -9.96 19.65
C LYS A 418 6.63 -9.07 19.08
N ASN A 419 6.54 -8.68 17.80
CA ASN A 419 7.65 -8.04 17.10
C ASN A 419 7.20 -6.79 16.35
N HIS A 420 7.95 -5.71 16.51
CA HIS A 420 7.82 -4.52 15.69
C HIS A 420 8.72 -4.66 14.46
N LEU A 421 8.15 -4.51 13.26
CA LEU A 421 8.87 -4.73 12.01
C LEU A 421 9.36 -3.45 11.34
N TYR A 422 8.63 -2.36 11.52
CA TYR A 422 8.84 -1.13 10.76
C TYR A 422 9.30 -0.01 11.68
N TRP A 423 10.48 0.50 11.40
CA TRP A 423 11.14 1.55 12.20
C TRP A 423 11.00 2.91 11.51
N GLU A 424 11.18 3.98 12.25
CA GLU A 424 11.13 5.36 11.78
C GLU A 424 12.35 5.78 10.96
N ASN A 425 12.30 6.99 10.39
CA ASN A 425 13.34 7.59 9.54
C ASN A 425 13.59 6.84 8.24
N VAL A 426 12.56 6.24 7.68
CA VAL A 426 12.62 5.47 6.43
C VAL A 426 12.87 6.41 5.25
N SER A 427 12.10 7.48 5.15
CA SER A 427 12.25 8.51 4.11
C SER A 427 13.66 9.11 4.10
N LYS A 428 14.21 9.42 5.29
CA LYS A 428 15.59 9.89 5.42
C LYS A 428 16.59 8.89 4.82
N LYS A 429 16.45 7.60 5.16
CA LYS A 429 17.34 6.54 4.64
C LYS A 429 17.25 6.38 3.12
N ILE A 430 16.05 6.44 2.56
CA ILE A 430 15.84 6.37 1.11
C ILE A 430 16.52 7.57 0.44
N VAL A 431 16.27 8.78 0.93
CA VAL A 431 16.82 10.01 0.34
C VAL A 431 18.36 10.04 0.50
N ASP A 432 18.91 9.67 1.65
CA ASP A 432 20.36 9.56 1.85
C ASP A 432 21.01 8.64 0.81
N GLU A 433 20.38 7.47 0.59
CA GLU A 433 20.94 6.48 -0.33
C GLU A 433 20.81 6.94 -1.79
N VAL A 434 19.66 7.45 -2.20
CA VAL A 434 19.47 8.00 -3.55
C VAL A 434 20.46 9.12 -3.84
N LEU A 435 20.59 10.11 -2.95
CA LEU A 435 21.54 11.22 -3.13
C LEU A 435 22.99 10.74 -3.17
N ARG A 436 23.35 9.72 -2.37
CA ARG A 436 24.67 9.08 -2.41
C ARG A 436 24.95 8.44 -3.76
N MET A 437 23.98 7.71 -4.29
CA MET A 437 24.08 7.04 -5.59
C MET A 437 24.19 8.06 -6.74
N LEU A 438 23.36 9.10 -6.72
CA LEU A 438 23.41 10.18 -7.74
C LEU A 438 24.74 10.95 -7.73
N LYS A 439 25.32 11.20 -6.56
CA LYS A 439 26.65 11.86 -6.43
C LYS A 439 27.80 11.03 -7.03
N LYS A 440 27.69 9.70 -6.99
CA LYS A 440 28.71 8.80 -7.52
C LYS A 440 28.60 8.62 -9.04
N ASN A 441 27.74 9.36 -9.73
CA ASN A 441 27.40 9.17 -11.14
C ASN A 441 27.15 7.68 -11.47
N TRP A 442 26.43 7.01 -10.58
CA TRP A 442 26.03 5.63 -10.82
C TRP A 442 25.26 5.59 -12.12
N LYS A 443 25.87 4.93 -13.11
CA LYS A 443 25.24 4.76 -14.41
C LYS A 443 23.91 4.05 -14.17
N LEU A 444 22.88 4.58 -14.79
CA LEU A 444 21.50 4.12 -14.66
C LEU A 444 21.35 2.61 -14.95
N PHE A 445 22.16 2.13 -15.86
CA PHE A 445 22.22 0.73 -16.23
C PHE A 445 23.69 0.32 -16.36
N LYS A 446 24.21 -0.45 -15.42
CA LYS A 446 25.51 -1.12 -15.56
C LYS A 446 25.56 -2.08 -16.77
N PHE A 447 24.43 -2.31 -17.41
CA PHE A 447 24.33 -3.14 -18.60
C PHE A 447 25.15 -2.61 -19.77
N ASP A 448 25.36 -1.30 -19.87
CA ASP A 448 26.06 -0.73 -21.02
C ASP A 448 27.58 -0.80 -20.92
N ASP A 449 28.20 -0.94 -19.73
CA ASP A 449 29.64 -0.70 -19.64
C ASP A 449 30.51 -1.84 -19.10
N GLU A 450 30.07 -2.63 -18.12
CA GLU A 450 30.98 -3.59 -17.49
C GLU A 450 30.62 -5.06 -17.77
N ARG A 451 29.34 -5.40 -17.92
CA ARG A 451 28.93 -6.78 -18.21
C ARG A 451 28.94 -7.11 -19.72
N LEU A 452 28.83 -6.09 -20.57
CA LEU A 452 28.87 -6.21 -22.01
C LEU A 452 30.25 -5.85 -22.60
N GLU A 453 31.26 -5.59 -21.78
CA GLU A 453 32.66 -5.55 -22.26
C GLU A 453 33.12 -6.90 -22.84
N LEU A 454 32.23 -7.90 -22.89
CA LEU A 454 32.41 -9.10 -23.71
C LEU A 454 32.77 -8.78 -25.18
N TRP A 455 32.30 -7.63 -25.71
CA TRP A 455 32.72 -7.21 -27.06
C TRP A 455 34.23 -6.93 -27.16
N ARG A 456 34.96 -6.66 -26.07
CA ARG A 456 36.42 -6.57 -26.04
C ARG A 456 37.10 -7.92 -26.28
N PHE A 457 36.38 -9.03 -26.08
CA PHE A 457 36.87 -10.37 -26.35
C PHE A 457 36.55 -10.85 -27.76
N PHE A 458 35.70 -10.15 -28.49
CA PHE A 458 35.41 -10.45 -29.88
C PHE A 458 36.24 -9.53 -30.78
N ASP A 459 37.23 -10.10 -31.48
CA ASP A 459 38.00 -9.41 -32.51
C ASP A 459 37.06 -9.18 -33.70
N TRP A 460 36.28 -8.11 -33.68
CA TRP A 460 35.39 -7.74 -34.77
C TRP A 460 36.22 -7.19 -35.92
N LYS A 461 37.02 -8.06 -36.59
CA LYS A 461 37.52 -7.78 -37.93
C LYS A 461 36.36 -8.01 -38.88
N ILE A 462 35.59 -6.97 -39.13
CA ILE A 462 34.67 -6.91 -40.25
C ILE A 462 35.46 -6.49 -41.47
#